data_c04d35308a6d09948900eaad677bed09
#
_entry.id   c04d35308a6d09948900eaad677bed09
#
_cell.length_a   1.000
_cell.length_b   1.000
_cell.length_c   1.000
_cell.angle_alpha   90.00
_cell.angle_beta   90.00
_cell.angle_gamma   90.00
#
_symmetry.space_group_name_H-M   'P 1'
#
loop_
_entity.id
_entity.type
_entity.pdbx_description
1 polymer ?
#
loop_
_entity_poly.entity_id
_entity_poly.type
_entity_poly.pdbx_seq_one_letter_code
_entity_poly.pdbx_strand_id
1 'polypeptide(L)'
;SIETNVGAIYDVDAIILATGTYLKGMIHIGEVSFSSGPDGVAAANKLSEVLKNLGIKINRFKTGTPARINKKSIDFSKMEIQNGDDNLEAFSMEDDIEKDDNQLPCYLTYTNERTHEIIRKNLNRSPLYSGRIHGTGPRYCPSIEDKVVRFADKKRHQLFVEPIGRNTDEMYIQGMSSSLPEEVQIEMYHTIPGLEHCEFTRPAYAI
;
A
#
# COMPACT_ATOMS: atom_id res chain seq x y z
N SER A 1 2.53 -23.05 -24.66
CA SER A 1 1.46 -22.08 -24.99
C SER A 1 0.81 -21.49 -23.76
N ILE A 2 0.16 -20.35 -23.90
CA ILE A 2 -0.65 -19.67 -22.88
C ILE A 2 -2.08 -19.62 -23.38
N GLU A 3 -3.04 -20.04 -22.55
CA GLU A 3 -4.47 -19.87 -22.80
C GLU A 3 -5.03 -18.75 -21.91
N THR A 4 -5.76 -17.81 -22.48
CA THR A 4 -6.42 -16.72 -21.74
C THR A 4 -7.82 -17.13 -21.26
N ASN A 5 -8.39 -16.36 -20.33
CA ASN A 5 -9.76 -16.59 -19.85
C ASN A 5 -10.85 -16.48 -20.94
N VAL A 6 -10.54 -15.83 -22.05
CA VAL A 6 -11.45 -15.70 -23.22
C VAL A 6 -11.17 -16.75 -24.30
N GLY A 7 -10.31 -17.74 -24.03
CA GLY A 7 -10.03 -18.87 -24.93
C GLY A 7 -9.00 -18.59 -26.02
N ALA A 8 -8.35 -17.43 -26.03
CA ALA A 8 -7.25 -17.19 -26.96
C ALA A 8 -6.01 -17.98 -26.53
N ILE A 9 -5.35 -18.64 -27.51
CA ILE A 9 -4.13 -19.43 -27.28
C ILE A 9 -2.97 -18.73 -27.97
N TYR A 10 -1.87 -18.58 -27.25
CA TYR A 10 -0.60 -18.02 -27.74
C TYR A 10 0.49 -19.09 -27.62
N ASP A 11 1.08 -19.46 -28.75
CA ASP A 11 2.27 -20.30 -28.76
C ASP A 11 3.50 -19.43 -28.57
N VAL A 12 4.29 -19.76 -27.53
CA VAL A 12 5.44 -18.97 -27.10
C VAL A 12 6.57 -19.87 -26.68
N ASP A 13 7.80 -19.41 -26.89
CA ASP A 13 9.02 -20.14 -26.51
C ASP A 13 9.34 -20.01 -25.01
N ALA A 14 8.98 -18.86 -24.40
CA ALA A 14 9.22 -18.57 -22.99
C ALA A 14 8.10 -17.74 -22.40
N ILE A 15 7.90 -17.84 -21.06
CA ILE A 15 6.90 -17.12 -20.30
C ILE A 15 7.59 -16.47 -19.10
N ILE A 16 7.36 -15.16 -18.94
CA ILE A 16 7.78 -14.40 -17.76
C ILE A 16 6.55 -14.12 -16.90
N LEU A 17 6.55 -14.60 -15.65
CA LEU A 17 5.49 -14.36 -14.69
C LEU A 17 5.80 -13.09 -13.88
N ALA A 18 5.00 -12.04 -14.10
CA ALA A 18 5.09 -10.76 -13.39
C ALA A 18 3.70 -10.40 -12.83
N THR A 19 3.17 -11.29 -11.97
CA THR A 19 1.76 -11.31 -11.55
C THR A 19 1.43 -10.33 -10.41
N GLY A 20 2.41 -9.61 -9.87
CA GLY A 20 2.17 -8.68 -8.76
C GLY A 20 1.41 -9.36 -7.61
N THR A 21 0.36 -8.70 -7.10
CA THR A 21 -0.52 -9.20 -6.04
C THR A 21 -1.84 -9.78 -6.57
N TYR A 22 -1.95 -10.05 -7.88
CA TYR A 22 -3.19 -10.52 -8.50
C TYR A 22 -3.45 -12.01 -8.32
N LEU A 23 -2.39 -12.83 -8.09
CA LEU A 23 -2.49 -14.28 -8.07
C LEU A 23 -3.31 -14.76 -6.87
N LYS A 24 -4.57 -15.19 -7.10
CA LYS A 24 -5.57 -15.45 -6.05
C LYS A 24 -5.65 -14.30 -5.03
N GLY A 25 -5.62 -13.05 -5.50
CA GLY A 25 -5.69 -11.87 -4.65
C GLY A 25 -6.94 -11.89 -3.76
N MET A 26 -6.74 -11.55 -2.49
CA MET A 26 -7.80 -11.47 -1.48
C MET A 26 -7.58 -10.19 -0.69
N ILE A 27 -8.49 -9.24 -0.84
CA ILE A 27 -8.45 -7.97 -0.09
C ILE A 27 -9.06 -8.17 1.28
N HIS A 28 -8.43 -7.57 2.30
CA HIS A 28 -8.87 -7.58 3.69
C HIS A 28 -8.93 -6.15 4.23
N ILE A 29 -10.10 -5.76 4.75
CA ILE A 29 -10.34 -4.49 5.44
C ILE A 29 -11.15 -4.81 6.70
N GLY A 30 -10.55 -4.74 7.87
CA GLY A 30 -11.19 -5.16 9.12
C GLY A 30 -11.75 -6.58 9.04
N GLU A 31 -13.03 -6.71 9.30
CA GLU A 31 -13.75 -7.97 9.29
C GLU A 31 -14.17 -8.44 7.89
N VAL A 32 -13.98 -7.61 6.85
CA VAL A 32 -14.40 -7.89 5.47
C VAL A 32 -13.26 -8.46 4.65
N SER A 33 -13.55 -9.50 3.86
CA SER A 33 -12.59 -10.08 2.92
C SER A 33 -13.29 -10.47 1.62
N PHE A 34 -12.67 -10.16 0.47
CA PHE A 34 -13.23 -10.49 -0.84
C PHE A 34 -12.14 -10.71 -1.89
N SER A 35 -12.44 -11.55 -2.89
CA SER A 35 -11.51 -11.83 -3.99
C SER A 35 -11.41 -10.62 -4.91
N SER A 36 -10.22 -10.03 -4.98
CA SER A 36 -9.90 -8.93 -5.89
C SER A 36 -8.38 -8.85 -6.07
N GLY A 37 -7.92 -8.27 -7.16
CA GLY A 37 -6.59 -7.68 -7.27
C GLY A 37 -6.59 -6.25 -6.73
N PRO A 38 -5.47 -5.55 -6.79
CA PRO A 38 -5.37 -4.15 -6.40
C PRO A 38 -6.30 -3.25 -7.22
N ASP A 39 -6.72 -2.15 -6.63
CA ASP A 39 -7.51 -1.08 -7.29
C ASP A 39 -8.82 -1.56 -7.95
N GLY A 40 -9.46 -2.62 -7.42
CA GLY A 40 -10.72 -3.16 -7.92
C GLY A 40 -10.59 -4.01 -9.20
N VAL A 41 -9.38 -4.29 -9.66
CA VAL A 41 -9.15 -5.19 -10.80
C VAL A 41 -9.34 -6.64 -10.37
N ALA A 42 -9.91 -7.48 -11.22
CA ALA A 42 -10.18 -8.88 -10.90
C ALA A 42 -8.91 -9.67 -10.55
N ALA A 43 -9.01 -10.55 -9.56
CA ALA A 43 -7.93 -11.45 -9.21
C ALA A 43 -7.71 -12.54 -10.27
N ALA A 44 -6.46 -12.98 -10.44
CA ALA A 44 -6.09 -14.10 -11.29
C ALA A 44 -6.31 -15.43 -10.53
N ASN A 45 -7.51 -15.98 -10.57
CA ASN A 45 -7.91 -17.11 -9.72
C ASN A 45 -7.48 -18.49 -10.23
N LYS A 46 -7.21 -18.65 -11.55
CA LYS A 46 -6.89 -19.95 -12.16
C LYS A 46 -5.39 -20.25 -12.23
N LEU A 47 -4.56 -19.24 -12.48
CA LEU A 47 -3.14 -19.41 -12.80
C LEU A 47 -2.36 -20.12 -11.68
N SER A 48 -2.66 -19.87 -10.41
CA SER A 48 -1.97 -20.52 -9.29
C SER A 48 -2.14 -22.05 -9.27
N GLU A 49 -3.31 -22.55 -9.69
CA GLU A 49 -3.55 -24.00 -9.78
C GLU A 49 -2.77 -24.63 -10.94
N VAL A 50 -2.72 -23.93 -12.08
CA VAL A 50 -1.92 -24.36 -13.23
C VAL A 50 -0.45 -24.46 -12.84
N LEU A 51 0.09 -23.44 -12.15
CA LEU A 51 1.49 -23.44 -11.68
C LEU A 51 1.78 -24.60 -10.71
N LYS A 52 0.85 -24.89 -9.79
CA LYS A 52 0.96 -26.06 -8.90
C LYS A 52 1.00 -27.37 -9.67
N ASN A 53 0.12 -27.53 -10.68
CA ASN A 53 0.05 -28.73 -11.51
C ASN A 53 1.34 -28.92 -12.34
N LEU A 54 2.06 -27.84 -12.64
CA LEU A 54 3.39 -27.86 -13.26
C LEU A 54 4.53 -28.13 -12.25
N GLY A 55 4.22 -28.40 -10.99
CA GLY A 55 5.21 -28.71 -9.95
C GLY A 55 5.83 -27.48 -9.27
N ILE A 56 5.33 -26.28 -9.55
CA ILE A 56 5.84 -25.05 -8.92
C ILE A 56 5.27 -24.94 -7.51
N LYS A 57 6.14 -24.79 -6.51
CA LYS A 57 5.73 -24.58 -5.11
C LYS A 57 5.18 -23.18 -4.94
N ILE A 58 3.91 -23.09 -4.55
CA ILE A 58 3.20 -21.82 -4.32
C ILE A 58 3.00 -21.61 -2.81
N ASN A 59 3.31 -20.40 -2.35
CA ASN A 59 3.06 -19.96 -0.97
C ASN A 59 2.15 -18.72 -0.97
N ARG A 60 1.43 -18.53 0.15
CA ARG A 60 0.65 -17.31 0.38
C ARG A 60 1.55 -16.23 0.97
N PHE A 61 1.59 -15.07 0.33
CA PHE A 61 2.22 -13.86 0.85
C PHE A 61 1.16 -12.82 1.19
N LYS A 62 1.53 -11.89 2.05
CA LYS A 62 0.68 -10.76 2.46
C LYS A 62 1.48 -9.48 2.27
N THR A 63 0.89 -8.51 1.60
CA THR A 63 1.35 -7.13 1.59
C THR A 63 0.19 -6.20 1.92
N GLY A 64 0.38 -4.89 1.85
CA GLY A 64 -0.67 -3.91 2.10
C GLY A 64 -0.38 -2.58 1.45
N THR A 65 -1.40 -1.74 1.40
CA THR A 65 -1.32 -0.39 0.90
C THR A 65 -1.99 0.57 1.88
N PRO A 66 -1.55 1.84 2.00
CA PRO A 66 -2.23 2.85 2.81
C PRO A 66 -3.47 3.39 2.11
N ALA A 67 -4.28 4.16 2.84
CA ALA A 67 -5.38 4.91 2.27
C ALA A 67 -4.88 5.94 1.25
N ARG A 68 -5.76 6.30 0.32
CA ARG A 68 -5.61 7.44 -0.56
C ARG A 68 -6.44 8.58 -0.03
N ILE A 69 -5.84 9.78 0.00
CA ILE A 69 -6.43 10.98 0.61
C ILE A 69 -6.59 12.06 -0.46
N ASN A 70 -7.71 12.78 -0.39
CA ASN A 70 -7.94 13.95 -1.25
C ASN A 70 -6.97 15.08 -0.86
N LYS A 71 -6.12 15.49 -1.79
CA LYS A 71 -5.13 16.57 -1.62
C LYS A 71 -5.74 17.85 -1.05
N LYS A 72 -6.97 18.18 -1.46
CA LYS A 72 -7.68 19.42 -1.05
C LYS A 72 -8.10 19.43 0.40
N SER A 73 -8.11 18.27 1.06
CA SER A 73 -8.46 18.12 2.48
C SER A 73 -7.23 18.06 3.41
N ILE A 74 -6.03 18.26 2.88
CA ILE A 74 -4.76 18.19 3.64
C ILE A 74 -4.28 19.60 3.99
N ASP A 75 -3.92 19.80 5.24
CA ASP A 75 -3.26 21.02 5.71
C ASP A 75 -1.73 20.87 5.65
N PHE A 76 -1.16 21.16 4.49
CA PHE A 76 0.29 21.05 4.27
C PHE A 76 1.12 22.01 5.10
N SER A 77 0.52 23.05 5.69
CA SER A 77 1.25 24.01 6.55
C SER A 77 1.78 23.38 7.84
N LYS A 78 1.25 22.22 8.22
CA LYS A 78 1.67 21.43 9.40
C LYS A 78 2.70 20.35 9.08
N MET A 79 3.18 20.29 7.85
CA MET A 79 4.09 19.28 7.37
C MET A 79 5.41 19.89 6.89
N GLU A 80 6.47 19.12 6.96
CA GLU A 80 7.77 19.50 6.41
C GLU A 80 7.81 19.15 4.91
N ILE A 81 8.13 20.14 4.07
CA ILE A 81 8.25 19.92 2.62
C ILE A 81 9.54 19.16 2.30
N GLN A 82 9.43 18.16 1.45
CA GLN A 82 10.53 17.38 0.89
C GLN A 82 10.56 17.60 -0.62
N ASN A 83 11.42 18.51 -1.06
CA ASN A 83 11.66 18.74 -2.48
C ASN A 83 12.47 17.59 -3.08
N GLY A 84 12.40 17.44 -4.40
CA GLY A 84 13.34 16.58 -5.12
C GLY A 84 14.76 17.17 -5.13
N ASP A 85 15.71 16.39 -5.65
CA ASP A 85 17.10 16.78 -5.73
C ASP A 85 17.31 17.90 -6.74
N ASP A 86 18.14 18.90 -6.39
CA ASP A 86 18.51 20.00 -7.30
C ASP A 86 19.37 19.51 -8.47
N ASN A 87 20.18 18.48 -8.22
CA ASN A 87 21.02 17.83 -9.21
C ASN A 87 20.47 16.43 -9.47
N LEU A 88 19.72 16.28 -10.57
CA LEU A 88 19.20 14.99 -10.99
C LEU A 88 20.32 14.16 -11.61
N GLU A 89 20.43 12.91 -11.17
CA GLU A 89 21.30 11.91 -11.78
C GLU A 89 20.43 10.88 -12.52
N ALA A 90 20.84 10.51 -13.75
CA ALA A 90 20.16 9.47 -14.50
C ALA A 90 20.34 8.10 -13.83
N PHE A 91 19.33 7.22 -13.94
CA PHE A 91 19.48 5.79 -13.59
C PHE A 91 20.37 5.05 -14.59
N SER A 92 20.43 5.51 -15.83
CA SER A 92 21.29 4.97 -16.88
C SER A 92 22.52 5.87 -17.05
N MET A 93 23.69 5.27 -17.27
CA MET A 93 24.91 6.00 -17.59
C MET A 93 24.92 6.53 -19.03
N GLU A 94 23.94 6.13 -19.85
CA GLU A 94 23.81 6.52 -21.26
C GLU A 94 22.82 7.68 -21.45
N ASP A 95 22.09 8.05 -20.38
CA ASP A 95 21.07 9.09 -20.44
C ASP A 95 21.59 10.40 -19.85
N ASP A 96 21.44 11.50 -20.60
CA ASP A 96 21.53 12.85 -20.08
C ASP A 96 20.15 13.29 -19.55
N ILE A 97 20.08 13.72 -18.31
CA ILE A 97 18.85 14.24 -17.71
C ILE A 97 18.83 15.76 -17.87
N GLU A 98 17.78 16.27 -18.53
CA GLU A 98 17.44 17.68 -18.44
C GLU A 98 16.85 18.00 -17.04
N LYS A 99 17.22 19.15 -16.48
CA LYS A 99 16.70 19.62 -15.21
C LYS A 99 15.17 19.75 -15.30
N ASP A 100 14.44 19.02 -14.44
CA ASP A 100 13.00 19.18 -14.30
C ASP A 100 12.69 20.21 -13.20
N ASP A 101 12.49 21.47 -13.58
CA ASP A 101 12.11 22.54 -12.64
C ASP A 101 10.66 22.40 -12.12
N ASN A 102 9.92 21.40 -12.60
CA ASN A 102 8.53 21.15 -12.23
C ASN A 102 8.37 19.87 -11.40
N GLN A 103 9.30 19.58 -10.52
CA GLN A 103 9.23 18.44 -9.61
C GLN A 103 8.06 18.59 -8.62
N LEU A 104 7.38 17.47 -8.32
CA LEU A 104 6.35 17.44 -7.29
C LEU A 104 6.99 17.13 -5.94
N PRO A 105 6.82 18.00 -4.92
CA PRO A 105 7.34 17.71 -3.59
C PRO A 105 6.51 16.63 -2.89
N CYS A 106 7.16 15.89 -2.00
CA CYS A 106 6.52 15.11 -0.96
C CYS A 106 6.46 15.93 0.33
N TYR A 107 5.68 15.47 1.30
CA TYR A 107 5.56 16.14 2.60
C TYR A 107 5.77 15.13 3.71
N LEU A 108 6.43 15.57 4.77
CA LEU A 108 6.77 14.75 5.92
C LEU A 108 5.87 15.10 7.10
N THR A 109 5.27 14.09 7.70
CA THR A 109 4.53 14.18 8.97
C THR A 109 4.78 12.94 9.82
N TYR A 110 4.12 12.82 10.97
CA TYR A 110 4.37 11.74 11.93
C TYR A 110 3.09 11.27 12.59
N THR A 111 3.03 9.97 12.90
CA THR A 111 2.06 9.47 13.89
C THR A 111 2.39 10.02 15.26
N ASN A 112 1.49 9.85 16.22
CA ASN A 112 1.68 10.27 17.61
C ASN A 112 1.09 9.22 18.59
N GLU A 113 1.20 9.46 19.88
CA GLU A 113 0.73 8.52 20.91
C GLU A 113 -0.77 8.23 20.78
N ARG A 114 -1.60 9.24 20.45
CA ARG A 114 -3.04 9.05 20.24
C ARG A 114 -3.34 8.15 19.02
N THR A 115 -2.60 8.32 17.93
CA THR A 115 -2.66 7.41 16.77
C THR A 115 -2.36 5.98 17.22
N HIS A 116 -1.29 5.79 18.00
CA HIS A 116 -0.88 4.46 18.48
C HIS A 116 -1.88 3.85 19.46
N GLU A 117 -2.52 4.64 20.30
CA GLU A 117 -3.59 4.17 21.20
C GLU A 117 -4.79 3.63 20.43
N ILE A 118 -5.26 4.36 19.39
CA ILE A 118 -6.36 3.91 18.54
C ILE A 118 -6.01 2.57 17.89
N ILE A 119 -4.81 2.45 17.33
CA ILE A 119 -4.34 1.20 16.72
C ILE A 119 -4.33 0.06 17.76
N ARG A 120 -3.72 0.26 18.94
CA ARG A 120 -3.64 -0.78 19.97
C ARG A 120 -5.01 -1.25 20.45
N LYS A 121 -5.97 -0.34 20.60
CA LYS A 121 -7.36 -0.67 21.01
C LYS A 121 -8.10 -1.52 19.97
N ASN A 122 -7.71 -1.43 18.70
CA ASN A 122 -8.38 -2.10 17.59
C ASN A 122 -7.57 -3.27 16.99
N LEU A 123 -6.46 -3.70 17.59
CA LEU A 123 -5.62 -4.78 17.07
C LEU A 123 -6.39 -6.08 16.84
N ASN A 124 -7.33 -6.42 17.72
CA ASN A 124 -8.18 -7.60 17.60
C ASN A 124 -9.10 -7.57 16.36
N ARG A 125 -9.32 -6.40 15.76
CA ARG A 125 -10.09 -6.19 14.53
C ARG A 125 -9.22 -6.22 13.28
N SER A 126 -7.90 -6.19 13.43
CA SER A 126 -6.98 -6.36 12.30
C SER A 126 -6.99 -7.80 11.81
N PRO A 127 -7.20 -8.06 10.51
CA PRO A 127 -7.13 -9.40 9.93
C PRO A 127 -5.82 -10.13 10.21
N LEU A 128 -4.71 -9.38 10.33
CA LEU A 128 -3.40 -9.93 10.67
C LEU A 128 -3.35 -10.47 12.10
N TYR A 129 -3.86 -9.71 13.07
CA TYR A 129 -3.81 -10.05 14.50
C TYR A 129 -4.96 -10.95 14.95
N SER A 130 -6.07 -10.96 14.23
CA SER A 130 -7.19 -11.89 14.48
C SER A 130 -6.99 -13.27 13.85
N GLY A 131 -5.88 -13.51 13.14
CA GLY A 131 -5.59 -14.79 12.48
C GLY A 131 -6.39 -15.06 11.20
N ARG A 132 -7.06 -14.07 10.62
CA ARG A 132 -7.77 -14.22 9.34
C ARG A 132 -6.81 -14.27 8.14
N ILE A 133 -5.68 -13.58 8.23
CA ILE A 133 -4.62 -13.65 7.22
C ILE A 133 -3.62 -14.73 7.63
N HIS A 134 -3.55 -15.78 6.82
CA HIS A 134 -2.58 -16.87 6.94
C HIS A 134 -1.52 -16.71 5.84
N GLY A 135 -0.53 -15.85 6.05
CA GLY A 135 0.51 -15.63 5.06
C GLY A 135 1.75 -15.01 5.67
N THR A 136 2.86 -15.10 4.95
CA THR A 136 4.12 -14.47 5.35
C THR A 136 4.19 -13.07 4.76
N GLY A 137 4.30 -12.05 5.59
CA GLY A 137 4.59 -10.69 5.13
C GLY A 137 6.01 -10.57 4.61
N PRO A 138 6.28 -9.76 3.57
CA PRO A 138 7.63 -9.42 3.17
C PRO A 138 8.37 -8.73 4.31
N ARG A 139 9.68 -8.96 4.40
CA ARG A 139 10.51 -8.45 5.51
C ARG A 139 10.42 -6.92 5.69
N TYR A 140 10.31 -6.18 4.59
CA TYR A 140 10.39 -4.73 4.56
C TYR A 140 9.05 -4.01 4.29
N CYS A 141 7.92 -4.71 4.44
CA CYS A 141 6.59 -4.11 4.29
C CYS A 141 5.72 -4.32 5.55
N PRO A 142 6.14 -3.80 6.72
CA PRO A 142 5.30 -3.88 7.92
C PRO A 142 4.11 -2.93 7.77
N SER A 143 2.94 -3.36 8.23
CA SER A 143 1.79 -2.48 8.42
C SER A 143 2.07 -1.48 9.56
N ILE A 144 1.24 -0.44 9.67
CA ILE A 144 1.38 0.50 10.81
C ILE A 144 1.10 -0.21 12.13
N GLU A 145 0.19 -1.20 12.15
CA GLU A 145 -0.07 -2.05 13.32
C GLU A 145 1.20 -2.79 13.76
N ASP A 146 1.93 -3.38 12.78
CA ASP A 146 3.20 -4.06 13.05
C ASP A 146 4.25 -3.12 13.64
N LYS A 147 4.34 -1.90 13.10
CA LYS A 147 5.27 -0.89 13.61
C LYS A 147 4.96 -0.51 15.06
N VAL A 148 3.69 -0.25 15.36
CA VAL A 148 3.23 0.15 16.70
C VAL A 148 3.42 -0.97 17.73
N VAL A 149 3.30 -2.23 17.32
CA VAL A 149 3.51 -3.39 18.20
C VAL A 149 4.99 -3.70 18.38
N ARG A 150 5.75 -3.80 17.28
CA ARG A 150 7.18 -4.20 17.32
C ARG A 150 8.09 -3.12 17.88
N PHE A 151 7.74 -1.85 17.68
CA PHE A 151 8.50 -0.69 18.13
C PHE A 151 7.67 0.12 19.12
N ALA A 152 7.16 -0.54 20.17
CA ALA A 152 6.26 0.05 21.15
C ALA A 152 6.91 1.19 21.97
N ASP A 153 8.24 1.26 22.02
CA ASP A 153 9.04 2.33 22.62
C ASP A 153 9.05 3.62 21.79
N LYS A 154 8.72 3.53 20.50
CA LYS A 154 8.70 4.69 19.61
C LYS A 154 7.40 5.48 19.81
N LYS A 155 7.55 6.77 20.12
CA LYS A 155 6.43 7.69 20.32
C LYS A 155 5.78 8.14 19.00
N ARG A 156 6.50 8.02 17.89
CA ARG A 156 6.05 8.42 16.56
C ARG A 156 6.74 7.60 15.47
N HIS A 157 6.05 7.44 14.34
CA HIS A 157 6.59 6.90 13.10
C HIS A 157 6.49 7.94 12.01
N GLN A 158 7.53 8.03 11.19
CA GLN A 158 7.61 8.93 10.06
C GLN A 158 6.66 8.48 8.94
N LEU A 159 6.02 9.46 8.32
CA LEU A 159 5.09 9.28 7.21
C LEU A 159 5.45 10.24 6.08
N PHE A 160 5.37 9.75 4.84
CA PHE A 160 5.46 10.61 3.66
C PHE A 160 4.08 10.74 3.02
N VAL A 161 3.71 11.98 2.71
CA VAL A 161 2.51 12.32 1.95
C VAL A 161 2.95 12.60 0.52
N GLU A 162 2.68 11.66 -0.37
CA GLU A 162 3.24 11.59 -1.72
C GLU A 162 2.14 11.80 -2.77
N PRO A 163 2.34 12.68 -3.77
CA PRO A 163 1.42 12.77 -4.89
C PRO A 163 1.49 11.49 -5.74
N ILE A 164 0.34 10.92 -6.10
CA ILE A 164 0.30 9.73 -6.98
C ILE A 164 0.64 10.12 -8.42
N GLY A 165 0.36 11.36 -8.79
CA GLY A 165 0.65 11.87 -10.12
C GLY A 165 0.33 13.36 -10.26
N ARG A 166 0.72 13.95 -11.40
CA ARG A 166 0.56 15.38 -11.66
C ARG A 166 -0.90 15.81 -11.85
N ASN A 167 -1.72 14.93 -12.40
CA ASN A 167 -3.08 15.23 -12.85
C ASN A 167 -4.15 14.58 -11.96
N THR A 168 -3.83 14.32 -10.70
CA THR A 168 -4.76 13.74 -9.72
C THR A 168 -4.67 14.46 -8.39
N ASP A 169 -5.80 14.54 -7.69
CA ASP A 169 -5.87 15.04 -6.32
C ASP A 169 -5.65 13.92 -5.27
N GLU A 170 -5.30 12.70 -5.69
CA GLU A 170 -5.01 11.62 -4.74
C GLU A 170 -3.58 11.69 -4.19
N MET A 171 -3.46 11.59 -2.88
CA MET A 171 -2.20 11.51 -2.15
C MET A 171 -2.05 10.13 -1.51
N TYR A 172 -0.85 9.57 -1.60
CA TYR A 172 -0.43 8.32 -0.99
C TYR A 172 0.23 8.60 0.36
N ILE A 173 -0.20 7.92 1.42
CA ILE A 173 0.35 8.15 2.76
C ILE A 173 1.30 7.02 3.13
N GLN A 174 2.52 7.09 2.61
CA GLN A 174 3.55 6.08 2.84
C GLN A 174 3.84 5.92 4.33
N GLY A 175 3.86 4.68 4.77
CA GLY A 175 4.09 4.34 6.17
C GLY A 175 2.82 3.97 6.94
N MET A 176 1.63 4.23 6.36
CA MET A 176 0.31 3.98 6.96
C MET A 176 -0.43 2.77 6.36
N SER A 177 0.28 1.82 5.72
CA SER A 177 -0.34 0.58 5.28
C SER A 177 -1.05 -0.11 6.44
N SER A 178 -2.31 -0.44 6.26
CA SER A 178 -3.18 -0.98 7.31
C SER A 178 -4.21 -1.92 6.74
N SER A 179 -4.73 -2.81 7.57
CA SER A 179 -5.90 -3.61 7.28
C SER A 179 -7.01 -3.45 8.32
N LEU A 180 -6.90 -2.46 9.19
CA LEU A 180 -7.96 -2.11 10.15
C LEU A 180 -9.26 -1.70 9.44
N PRO A 181 -10.43 -1.79 10.11
CA PRO A 181 -11.68 -1.29 9.58
C PRO A 181 -11.60 0.18 9.16
N GLU A 182 -12.36 0.57 8.14
CA GLU A 182 -12.30 1.92 7.55
C GLU A 182 -12.55 3.03 8.56
N GLU A 183 -13.53 2.87 9.45
CA GLU A 183 -13.81 3.86 10.50
C GLU A 183 -12.64 4.02 11.48
N VAL A 184 -11.90 2.95 11.76
CA VAL A 184 -10.68 3.03 12.59
C VAL A 184 -9.55 3.72 11.82
N GLN A 185 -9.45 3.46 10.52
CA GLN A 185 -8.49 4.16 9.67
C GLN A 185 -8.75 5.66 9.69
N ILE A 186 -9.99 6.10 9.52
CA ILE A 186 -10.37 7.52 9.56
C ILE A 186 -10.02 8.11 10.93
N GLU A 187 -10.36 7.43 12.03
CA GLU A 187 -10.06 7.91 13.38
C GLU A 187 -8.56 8.09 13.60
N MET A 188 -7.72 7.12 13.20
CA MET A 188 -6.27 7.22 13.39
C MET A 188 -5.63 8.30 12.50
N TYR A 189 -6.10 8.48 11.25
CA TYR A 189 -5.60 9.53 10.37
C TYR A 189 -5.93 10.93 10.90
N HIS A 190 -7.12 11.14 11.47
CA HIS A 190 -7.52 12.42 12.04
C HIS A 190 -6.72 12.82 13.30
N THR A 191 -5.83 11.96 13.79
CA THR A 191 -4.88 12.34 14.85
C THR A 191 -3.54 12.87 14.35
N ILE A 192 -3.28 12.74 13.04
CA ILE A 192 -1.98 13.03 12.43
C ILE A 192 -1.92 14.50 12.02
N PRO A 193 -0.83 15.25 12.36
CA PRO A 193 -0.70 16.65 11.95
C PRO A 193 -0.84 16.83 10.44
N GLY A 194 -1.76 17.74 10.06
CA GLY A 194 -2.10 18.04 8.66
C GLY A 194 -3.15 17.12 8.05
N LEU A 195 -3.56 16.04 8.73
CA LEU A 195 -4.59 15.10 8.28
C LEU A 195 -5.85 15.13 9.16
N GLU A 196 -6.00 16.09 10.07
CA GLU A 196 -7.07 16.12 11.06
C GLU A 196 -8.47 16.18 10.43
N HIS A 197 -8.57 16.66 9.20
CA HIS A 197 -9.83 16.79 8.45
C HIS A 197 -9.72 16.13 7.07
N CYS A 198 -8.81 15.19 6.91
CA CYS A 198 -8.57 14.57 5.62
C CYS A 198 -9.77 13.71 5.16
N GLU A 199 -10.03 13.74 3.86
CA GLU A 199 -11.06 12.95 3.20
C GLU A 199 -10.43 11.77 2.47
N PHE A 200 -10.93 10.56 2.76
CA PHE A 200 -10.48 9.35 2.08
C PHE A 200 -11.11 9.26 0.69
N THR A 201 -10.30 9.02 -0.31
CA THR A 201 -10.78 8.60 -1.65
C THR A 201 -10.85 7.08 -1.74
N ARG A 202 -9.96 6.39 -1.03
CA ARG A 202 -9.92 4.92 -0.91
C ARG A 202 -9.32 4.50 0.43
N PRO A 203 -9.90 3.48 1.12
CA PRO A 203 -9.32 2.96 2.36
C PRO A 203 -8.03 2.19 2.10
N ALA A 204 -7.22 2.03 3.15
CA ALA A 204 -6.11 1.08 3.19
C ALA A 204 -6.64 -0.37 3.20
N TYR A 205 -5.83 -1.30 2.69
CA TYR A 205 -6.16 -2.72 2.73
C TYR A 205 -4.90 -3.61 2.76
N ALA A 206 -5.06 -4.83 3.23
CA ALA A 206 -4.10 -5.91 2.98
C ALA A 206 -4.55 -6.78 1.79
N ILE A 207 -3.59 -7.33 1.05
CA ILE A 207 -3.84 -8.22 -0.08
C ILE A 207 -2.85 -9.38 -0.08
#